data_81262ea7af5055bed4ed21a399716b2d
#
_entry.id   81262ea7af5055bed4ed21a399716b2d
#
_cell.length_a   1.000
_cell.length_b   1.000
_cell.length_c   1.000
_cell.angle_alpha   90.00
_cell.angle_beta   90.00
_cell.angle_gamma   90.00
#
_symmetry.space_group_name_H-M   'P 1'
#
loop_
_entity.id
_entity.type
_entity.pdbx_description
1 polymer ?
#
loop_
_entity_poly.entity_id
_entity_poly.type
_entity_poly.pdbx_seq_one_letter_code
_entity_poly.pdbx_strand_id
1 'polypeptide(L)'
;MKLKHLSLGILLLVLALALAACAGPAGPQGPAGPAGPEGPPGPEGPAGPAGPPGEAGAAAEMAELTCVECHNDTTLISGKRAAWSVSGHGSGEAFLRGTSATCAGCHSGGAFSARIAEGLNPDELEAGDPSPSRQDCRTCHQIHTTYTAEDFALETTDPVAFFAVEGATYDGGLGNLCVNCHQPRRVFPEAVDGMITDITEHWGTHHGPQSSMLLGIGGAGAEGQPGIHYSAVEDTCVGCHMGEGRTHTFAPNVATCQACHTDAENFDINGVQTEIQAELDRLGEALVAAGVLSENTLEGHPTVTEAPEGVATALYNWLYIHHEDRSLGVHNPPFTRALLEAAFAALEQ
;
A
#
# COMPACT_ATOMS: atom_id res chain seq x y z
N MET A 1 79.79 -5.81 -45.45
CA MET A 1 78.45 -5.70 -44.86
C MET A 1 77.51 -6.89 -45.17
N LYS A 2 77.69 -7.72 -46.15
CA LYS A 2 76.73 -8.80 -46.53
C LYS A 2 76.78 -10.08 -45.65
N LEU A 3 77.96 -10.35 -44.99
CA LEU A 3 78.13 -11.57 -44.16
C LEU A 3 77.45 -11.46 -42.79
N LYS A 4 77.33 -10.28 -42.18
CA LYS A 4 76.64 -10.10 -40.87
C LYS A 4 75.13 -10.26 -40.89
N HIS A 5 74.52 -9.92 -42.00
CA HIS A 5 73.08 -10.10 -42.17
C HIS A 5 72.66 -11.56 -42.40
N LEU A 6 73.54 -12.36 -43.04
CA LEU A 6 73.31 -13.78 -43.29
C LEU A 6 73.39 -14.56 -41.96
N SER A 7 74.35 -14.24 -41.10
CA SER A 7 74.51 -14.88 -39.78
C SER A 7 73.33 -14.55 -38.86
N LEU A 8 72.78 -13.34 -38.86
CA LEU A 8 71.61 -12.94 -38.04
C LEU A 8 70.35 -13.61 -38.54
N GLY A 9 70.19 -13.78 -39.86
CA GLY A 9 69.03 -14.50 -40.44
C GLY A 9 69.04 -15.97 -40.09
N ILE A 10 70.20 -16.65 -40.09
CA ILE A 10 70.31 -18.05 -39.70
C ILE A 10 70.05 -18.22 -38.20
N LEU A 11 70.52 -17.30 -37.38
CA LEU A 11 70.31 -17.34 -35.92
C LEU A 11 68.82 -17.19 -35.58
N LEU A 12 68.13 -16.29 -36.25
CA LEU A 12 66.68 -16.09 -36.06
C LEU A 12 65.86 -17.29 -36.57
N LEU A 13 66.28 -17.91 -37.65
CA LEU A 13 65.59 -19.14 -38.17
C LEU A 13 65.78 -20.33 -37.24
N VAL A 14 66.98 -20.52 -36.68
CA VAL A 14 67.26 -21.57 -35.68
C VAL A 14 66.51 -21.36 -34.40
N LEU A 15 66.37 -20.09 -33.96
CA LEU A 15 65.60 -19.74 -32.75
C LEU A 15 64.11 -19.98 -32.97
N ALA A 16 63.57 -19.65 -34.14
CA ALA A 16 62.16 -19.92 -34.51
C ALA A 16 61.86 -21.43 -34.60
N LEU A 17 62.77 -22.22 -35.14
CA LEU A 17 62.64 -23.68 -35.17
C LEU A 17 62.75 -24.34 -33.79
N ALA A 18 63.57 -23.80 -32.90
CA ALA A 18 63.72 -24.29 -31.51
C ALA A 18 62.44 -24.01 -30.68
N LEU A 19 61.78 -22.86 -30.93
CA LEU A 19 60.52 -22.53 -30.25
C LEU A 19 59.34 -23.36 -30.75
N ALA A 20 59.36 -23.81 -32.02
CA ALA A 20 58.32 -24.69 -32.56
C ALA A 20 58.40 -26.15 -32.07
N ALA A 21 59.58 -26.58 -31.65
CA ALA A 21 59.82 -27.95 -31.14
C ALA A 21 59.34 -28.22 -29.71
N CYS A 22 58.96 -27.15 -28.97
CA CYS A 22 58.46 -27.27 -27.58
C CYS A 22 56.92 -27.34 -27.52
N ALA A 23 56.19 -27.25 -28.63
CA ALA A 23 54.75 -27.44 -28.63
C ALA A 23 54.47 -28.93 -28.74
N GLY A 24 54.28 -29.60 -27.61
CA GLY A 24 53.80 -30.99 -27.57
C GLY A 24 52.40 -31.09 -28.24
N PRO A 25 52.03 -32.30 -28.71
CA PRO A 25 50.69 -32.49 -29.23
C PRO A 25 49.63 -32.12 -28.20
N ALA A 26 48.60 -31.42 -28.62
CA ALA A 26 47.45 -31.11 -27.80
C ALA A 26 46.90 -32.41 -27.17
N GLY A 27 46.73 -32.39 -25.86
CA GLY A 27 46.13 -33.53 -25.17
C GLY A 27 44.73 -33.84 -25.73
N PRO A 28 44.30 -35.09 -25.63
CA PRO A 28 42.98 -35.47 -26.07
C PRO A 28 41.92 -34.61 -25.37
N GLN A 29 40.96 -34.20 -26.11
CA GLN A 29 39.79 -33.44 -25.57
C GLN A 29 39.11 -34.28 -24.49
N GLY A 30 38.90 -33.70 -23.34
CA GLY A 30 38.18 -34.37 -22.24
C GLY A 30 36.78 -34.83 -22.71
N PRO A 31 36.24 -35.85 -22.09
CA PRO A 31 34.90 -36.34 -22.39
C PRO A 31 33.90 -35.18 -22.23
N ALA A 32 32.89 -35.14 -23.08
CA ALA A 32 31.79 -34.20 -22.93
C ALA A 32 31.16 -34.35 -21.54
N GLY A 33 30.90 -33.22 -20.87
CA GLY A 33 30.21 -33.24 -19.59
C GLY A 33 28.83 -33.90 -19.69
N PRO A 34 28.32 -34.44 -18.61
CA PRO A 34 26.97 -35.00 -18.61
C PRO A 34 25.96 -33.95 -19.06
N ALA A 35 24.93 -34.37 -19.76
CA ALA A 35 23.81 -33.49 -20.11
C ALA A 35 23.25 -32.87 -18.83
N GLY A 36 22.98 -31.57 -18.87
CA GLY A 36 22.34 -30.87 -17.74
C GLY A 36 20.99 -31.50 -17.41
N PRO A 37 20.56 -31.41 -16.17
CA PRO A 37 19.24 -31.88 -15.78
C PRO A 37 18.17 -31.21 -16.65
N GLU A 38 17.13 -31.97 -16.94
CA GLU A 38 15.94 -31.44 -17.64
C GLU A 38 15.39 -30.24 -16.86
N GLY A 39 15.09 -29.16 -17.54
CA GLY A 39 14.54 -27.95 -16.92
C GLY A 39 13.22 -28.27 -16.21
N PRO A 40 12.88 -27.53 -15.16
CA PRO A 40 11.61 -27.72 -14.48
C PRO A 40 10.46 -27.56 -15.48
N PRO A 41 9.34 -28.27 -15.28
CA PRO A 41 8.12 -28.04 -16.06
C PRO A 41 7.78 -26.54 -16.10
N GLY A 42 7.32 -26.06 -17.23
CA GLY A 42 6.84 -24.67 -17.33
C GLY A 42 5.74 -24.41 -16.29
N PRO A 43 5.61 -23.17 -15.82
CA PRO A 43 4.52 -22.81 -14.93
C PRO A 43 3.17 -23.18 -15.55
N GLU A 44 2.28 -23.68 -14.73
CA GLU A 44 0.89 -23.92 -15.13
C GLU A 44 0.31 -22.64 -15.73
N GLY A 45 -0.38 -22.74 -16.83
CA GLY A 45 -0.99 -21.58 -17.50
C GLY A 45 -1.95 -20.87 -16.53
N PRO A 46 -2.15 -19.55 -16.67
CA PRO A 46 -3.07 -18.83 -15.83
C PRO A 46 -4.45 -19.49 -15.88
N ALA A 47 -5.09 -19.59 -14.72
CA ALA A 47 -6.48 -20.03 -14.64
C ALA A 47 -7.33 -19.23 -15.63
N GLY A 48 -8.20 -19.90 -16.35
CA GLY A 48 -9.13 -19.25 -17.28
C GLY A 48 -9.92 -18.15 -16.53
N PRO A 49 -10.38 -17.12 -17.25
CA PRO A 49 -11.22 -16.09 -16.64
C PRO A 49 -12.39 -16.74 -15.93
N ALA A 50 -12.73 -16.23 -14.75
CA ALA A 50 -13.93 -16.64 -14.05
C ALA A 50 -15.13 -16.53 -15.00
N GLY A 51 -15.99 -17.54 -15.01
CA GLY A 51 -17.24 -17.48 -15.77
C GLY A 51 -18.04 -16.24 -15.38
N PRO A 52 -18.92 -15.75 -16.26
CA PRO A 52 -19.79 -14.64 -15.92
C PRO A 52 -20.54 -14.96 -14.63
N PRO A 53 -20.78 -13.96 -13.77
CA PRO A 53 -21.63 -14.14 -12.60
C PRO A 53 -22.94 -14.81 -13.05
N GLY A 54 -23.39 -15.83 -12.31
CA GLY A 54 -24.71 -16.39 -12.53
C GLY A 54 -25.75 -15.26 -12.42
N GLU A 55 -26.86 -15.37 -13.17
CA GLU A 55 -27.95 -14.44 -13.03
C GLU A 55 -28.30 -14.29 -11.55
N ALA A 56 -28.45 -13.04 -11.11
CA ALA A 56 -28.87 -12.75 -9.74
C ALA A 56 -30.14 -13.55 -9.46
N GLY A 57 -30.07 -14.50 -8.54
CA GLY A 57 -31.26 -15.21 -8.07
C GLY A 57 -32.30 -14.17 -7.63
N ALA A 58 -33.59 -14.43 -7.91
CA ALA A 58 -34.68 -13.57 -7.47
C ALA A 58 -34.43 -13.23 -5.98
N ALA A 59 -34.44 -11.92 -5.67
CA ALA A 59 -34.28 -11.46 -4.31
C ALA A 59 -35.38 -12.11 -3.45
N ALA A 60 -35.04 -13.14 -2.70
CA ALA A 60 -35.87 -13.58 -1.59
C ALA A 60 -36.01 -12.38 -0.65
N GLU A 61 -37.22 -12.10 -0.21
CA GLU A 61 -37.44 -11.04 0.76
C GLU A 61 -36.57 -11.35 2.00
N MET A 62 -35.63 -10.45 2.29
CA MET A 62 -34.58 -10.70 3.28
C MET A 62 -35.12 -10.97 4.69
N ALA A 63 -36.38 -10.66 4.95
CA ALA A 63 -37.10 -10.93 6.20
C ALA A 63 -37.27 -12.42 6.55
N GLU A 64 -36.96 -13.34 5.63
CA GLU A 64 -37.13 -14.79 5.82
C GLU A 64 -35.83 -15.57 5.88
N LEU A 65 -34.63 -14.88 6.01
CA LEU A 65 -33.36 -15.56 6.08
C LEU A 65 -33.27 -16.45 7.31
N THR A 66 -33.08 -17.73 7.04
CA THR A 66 -32.73 -18.71 8.09
C THR A 66 -31.22 -18.81 8.20
N CYS A 67 -30.68 -19.39 9.29
CA CYS A 67 -29.25 -19.63 9.44
C CYS A 67 -28.64 -20.32 8.22
N VAL A 68 -29.37 -21.23 7.59
CA VAL A 68 -28.94 -22.00 6.42
C VAL A 68 -28.79 -21.09 5.17
N GLU A 69 -29.52 -20.01 5.07
CA GLU A 69 -29.42 -19.09 3.92
C GLU A 69 -28.18 -18.24 3.97
N CYS A 70 -27.70 -17.89 5.16
CA CYS A 70 -26.41 -17.20 5.32
C CYS A 70 -25.24 -18.20 5.44
N HIS A 71 -25.45 -19.37 6.02
CA HIS A 71 -24.43 -20.39 6.27
C HIS A 71 -24.47 -21.53 5.24
N ASN A 72 -24.81 -21.23 4.00
CA ASN A 72 -24.77 -22.17 2.88
C ASN A 72 -23.73 -21.72 1.85
N ASP A 73 -23.53 -22.55 0.82
CA ASP A 73 -22.59 -22.29 -0.28
C ASP A 73 -23.23 -21.45 -1.42
N THR A 74 -24.26 -20.65 -1.13
CA THR A 74 -24.84 -19.75 -2.14
C THR A 74 -23.86 -18.66 -2.55
N THR A 75 -23.95 -18.23 -3.80
CA THR A 75 -23.02 -17.27 -4.39
C THR A 75 -23.04 -15.90 -3.69
N LEU A 76 -24.13 -15.53 -3.00
CA LEU A 76 -24.20 -14.25 -2.31
C LEU A 76 -23.15 -14.16 -1.17
N ILE A 77 -23.20 -15.10 -0.22
CA ILE A 77 -22.28 -15.08 0.93
C ILE A 77 -20.92 -15.68 0.58
N SER A 78 -20.89 -16.82 -0.14
CA SER A 78 -19.64 -17.46 -0.53
C SER A 78 -18.79 -16.58 -1.46
N GLY A 79 -19.45 -15.84 -2.39
CA GLY A 79 -18.78 -14.89 -3.27
C GLY A 79 -18.18 -13.70 -2.50
N LYS A 80 -18.92 -13.11 -1.56
CA LYS A 80 -18.41 -12.02 -0.70
C LYS A 80 -17.26 -12.50 0.20
N ARG A 81 -17.39 -13.72 0.78
CA ARG A 81 -16.34 -14.33 1.57
C ARG A 81 -15.09 -14.63 0.75
N ALA A 82 -15.22 -15.14 -0.46
CA ALA A 82 -14.11 -15.39 -1.36
C ALA A 82 -13.39 -14.08 -1.72
N ALA A 83 -14.13 -13.03 -2.06
CA ALA A 83 -13.57 -11.71 -2.34
C ALA A 83 -12.84 -11.12 -1.11
N TRP A 84 -13.45 -11.19 0.07
CA TRP A 84 -12.83 -10.74 1.32
C TRP A 84 -11.54 -11.53 1.61
N SER A 85 -11.53 -12.84 1.42
CA SER A 85 -10.38 -13.69 1.78
C SER A 85 -9.09 -13.36 1.02
N VAL A 86 -9.19 -12.72 -0.15
CA VAL A 86 -8.04 -12.26 -0.95
C VAL A 86 -7.74 -10.77 -0.75
N SER A 87 -8.55 -10.07 0.04
CA SER A 87 -8.32 -8.67 0.40
C SER A 87 -7.23 -8.51 1.46
N GLY A 88 -6.72 -7.28 1.65
CA GLY A 88 -5.81 -6.96 2.75
C GLY A 88 -6.40 -7.26 4.13
N HIS A 89 -7.73 -7.10 4.30
CA HIS A 89 -8.42 -7.40 5.55
C HIS A 89 -8.50 -8.91 5.82
N GLY A 90 -8.68 -9.73 4.79
CA GLY A 90 -8.84 -11.17 4.93
C GLY A 90 -7.53 -11.96 4.91
N SER A 91 -6.48 -11.47 4.23
CA SER A 91 -5.24 -12.20 4.01
C SER A 91 -4.05 -11.67 4.81
N GLY A 92 -4.07 -10.39 5.20
CA GLY A 92 -2.96 -9.75 5.91
C GLY A 92 -2.73 -10.28 7.34
N GLU A 93 -1.56 -9.98 7.90
CA GLU A 93 -1.18 -10.35 9.27
C GLU A 93 -1.19 -9.16 10.24
N ALA A 94 -1.62 -7.98 9.77
CA ALA A 94 -1.66 -6.77 10.60
C ALA A 94 -2.52 -6.93 11.86
N PHE A 95 -3.50 -7.84 11.84
CA PHE A 95 -4.34 -8.15 12.99
C PHE A 95 -3.54 -8.62 14.22
N LEU A 96 -2.38 -9.24 14.04
CA LEU A 96 -1.51 -9.68 15.12
C LEU A 96 -1.03 -8.52 16.03
N ARG A 97 -1.03 -7.28 15.51
CA ARG A 97 -0.73 -6.09 16.30
C ARG A 97 -1.83 -5.74 17.30
N GLY A 98 -3.03 -6.28 17.12
CA GLY A 98 -4.17 -6.09 18.02
C GLY A 98 -3.96 -6.58 19.45
N THR A 99 -2.86 -7.29 19.74
CA THR A 99 -2.47 -7.65 21.12
C THR A 99 -2.03 -6.45 21.97
N SER A 100 -1.71 -5.30 21.35
CA SER A 100 -1.40 -4.05 22.04
C SER A 100 -2.64 -3.16 22.18
N ALA A 101 -2.88 -2.57 23.33
CA ALA A 101 -3.99 -1.64 23.55
C ALA A 101 -4.04 -0.52 22.51
N THR A 102 -2.89 0.09 22.21
CA THR A 102 -2.79 1.19 21.26
C THR A 102 -3.00 0.80 19.80
N CYS A 103 -3.08 -0.51 19.50
CA CYS A 103 -3.27 -1.03 18.14
C CYS A 103 -4.60 -1.77 17.98
N ALA A 104 -5.15 -2.31 19.06
CA ALA A 104 -6.30 -3.20 19.05
C ALA A 104 -7.54 -2.58 18.39
N GLY A 105 -7.79 -1.30 18.64
CA GLY A 105 -8.96 -0.59 18.13
C GLY A 105 -9.08 -0.53 16.61
N CYS A 106 -7.98 -0.75 15.86
CA CYS A 106 -7.96 -0.81 14.42
C CYS A 106 -7.50 -2.18 13.89
N HIS A 107 -6.60 -2.85 14.62
CA HIS A 107 -5.96 -4.08 14.14
C HIS A 107 -6.62 -5.37 14.61
N SER A 108 -7.53 -5.36 15.60
CA SER A 108 -8.37 -6.51 15.93
C SER A 108 -9.82 -6.24 15.55
N GLY A 109 -10.43 -7.13 14.76
CA GLY A 109 -11.84 -7.04 14.41
C GLY A 109 -12.76 -7.10 15.62
N GLY A 110 -12.43 -7.98 16.59
CA GLY A 110 -13.19 -8.08 17.84
C GLY A 110 -13.09 -6.85 18.73
N ALA A 111 -11.87 -6.30 18.89
CA ALA A 111 -11.65 -5.08 19.65
C ALA A 111 -12.27 -3.85 18.97
N PHE A 112 -12.27 -3.81 17.63
CA PHE A 112 -12.97 -2.78 16.88
C PHE A 112 -14.47 -2.77 17.21
N SER A 113 -15.16 -3.90 17.07
CA SER A 113 -16.60 -3.96 17.34
C SER A 113 -16.92 -3.61 18.78
N ALA A 114 -16.09 -4.05 19.73
CA ALA A 114 -16.26 -3.70 21.16
C ALA A 114 -16.14 -2.20 21.40
N ARG A 115 -15.10 -1.54 20.85
CA ARG A 115 -14.93 -0.09 21.03
C ARG A 115 -16.03 0.74 20.37
N ILE A 116 -16.52 0.32 19.19
CA ILE A 116 -17.66 1.00 18.53
C ILE A 116 -18.91 0.93 19.42
N ALA A 117 -19.19 -0.25 19.98
CA ALA A 117 -20.34 -0.44 20.86
C ALA A 117 -20.24 0.42 22.15
N GLU A 118 -19.02 0.74 22.61
CA GLU A 118 -18.74 1.58 23.78
C GLU A 118 -18.57 3.06 23.43
N GLY A 119 -18.53 3.42 22.15
CA GLY A 119 -18.34 4.79 21.66
C GLY A 119 -16.93 5.34 21.92
N LEU A 120 -15.91 4.45 21.97
CA LEU A 120 -14.53 4.81 22.25
C LEU A 120 -13.74 5.13 20.98
N ASN A 121 -12.76 6.04 21.09
CA ASN A 121 -11.74 6.24 20.09
C ASN A 121 -10.71 5.09 20.08
N PRO A 122 -9.94 4.91 18.98
CA PRO A 122 -8.95 3.84 18.89
C PRO A 122 -7.87 3.85 19.97
N ASP A 123 -7.54 5.02 20.53
CA ASP A 123 -6.50 5.25 21.53
C ASP A 123 -7.02 5.18 22.98
N GLU A 124 -8.32 5.04 23.17
CA GLU A 124 -8.95 4.98 24.51
C GLU A 124 -9.07 3.55 25.06
N LEU A 125 -8.63 2.54 24.31
CA LEU A 125 -8.63 1.16 24.79
C LEU A 125 -7.58 0.95 25.89
N GLU A 126 -8.01 0.44 27.05
CA GLU A 126 -7.12 0.16 28.19
C GLU A 126 -6.27 -1.10 27.99
N ALA A 127 -6.73 -2.04 27.17
CA ALA A 127 -6.07 -3.32 26.94
C ALA A 127 -6.11 -3.74 25.46
N GLY A 128 -5.11 -4.50 25.06
CA GLY A 128 -5.13 -5.18 23.76
C GLY A 128 -6.03 -6.42 23.76
N ASP A 129 -6.32 -6.92 22.58
CA ASP A 129 -7.07 -8.15 22.40
C ASP A 129 -6.12 -9.36 22.60
N PRO A 130 -6.32 -10.21 23.59
CA PRO A 130 -5.45 -11.39 23.80
C PRO A 130 -5.57 -12.44 22.70
N SER A 131 -6.61 -12.35 21.84
CA SER A 131 -6.84 -13.26 20.71
C SER A 131 -7.32 -12.48 19.48
N PRO A 132 -6.46 -11.61 18.91
CA PRO A 132 -6.88 -10.70 17.87
C PRO A 132 -7.36 -11.43 16.62
N SER A 133 -8.43 -10.96 16.05
CA SER A 133 -9.01 -11.47 14.81
C SER A 133 -8.79 -10.49 13.65
N ARG A 134 -8.79 -11.03 12.42
CA ARG A 134 -8.85 -10.17 11.23
C ARG A 134 -10.14 -9.34 11.22
N GLN A 135 -10.13 -8.27 10.43
CA GLN A 135 -11.34 -7.51 10.14
C GLN A 135 -12.27 -8.39 9.29
N ASP A 136 -13.11 -9.16 9.97
CA ASP A 136 -14.07 -10.10 9.36
C ASP A 136 -15.44 -9.45 9.11
N CYS A 137 -16.42 -10.27 8.76
CA CYS A 137 -17.77 -9.78 8.45
C CYS A 137 -18.37 -9.00 9.63
N ARG A 138 -18.13 -9.44 10.87
CA ARG A 138 -18.66 -8.82 12.07
C ARG A 138 -17.99 -7.50 12.44
N THR A 139 -16.79 -7.29 11.95
CA THR A 139 -16.10 -5.99 12.12
C THR A 139 -16.83 -4.87 11.38
N CYS A 140 -17.46 -5.20 10.27
CA CYS A 140 -18.14 -4.23 9.42
C CYS A 140 -19.67 -4.28 9.51
N HIS A 141 -20.25 -5.43 9.81
CA HIS A 141 -21.68 -5.68 9.81
C HIS A 141 -22.17 -6.19 11.17
N GLN A 142 -23.40 -5.86 11.51
CA GLN A 142 -24.06 -6.25 12.78
C GLN A 142 -24.48 -7.73 12.78
N ILE A 143 -23.62 -8.62 12.30
CA ILE A 143 -23.87 -10.04 12.14
C ILE A 143 -24.21 -10.70 13.49
N HIS A 144 -25.33 -11.42 13.52
CA HIS A 144 -25.88 -12.11 14.68
C HIS A 144 -26.42 -11.20 15.78
N THR A 145 -26.80 -9.96 15.43
CA THR A 145 -27.49 -9.05 16.35
C THR A 145 -29.00 -9.31 16.37
N THR A 146 -29.62 -9.43 15.18
CA THR A 146 -31.06 -9.66 15.04
C THR A 146 -31.41 -11.03 14.48
N TYR A 147 -30.44 -11.71 13.85
CA TYR A 147 -30.63 -12.96 13.08
C TYR A 147 -31.57 -12.80 11.89
N THR A 148 -31.67 -11.58 11.37
CA THR A 148 -32.43 -11.22 10.17
C THR A 148 -31.53 -10.54 9.16
N ALA A 149 -32.10 -10.07 8.04
CA ALA A 149 -31.40 -9.26 7.06
C ALA A 149 -30.86 -7.93 7.60
N GLU A 150 -31.40 -7.45 8.71
CA GLU A 150 -30.88 -6.24 9.38
C GLU A 150 -29.43 -6.42 9.85
N ASP A 151 -28.99 -7.66 10.05
CA ASP A 151 -27.60 -8.01 10.39
C ASP A 151 -26.59 -7.63 9.31
N PHE A 152 -27.02 -7.32 8.08
CA PHE A 152 -26.14 -6.76 7.06
C PHE A 152 -25.95 -5.25 7.18
N ALA A 153 -26.63 -4.57 8.10
CA ALA A 153 -26.35 -3.18 8.42
C ALA A 153 -24.90 -3.03 8.88
N LEU A 154 -24.29 -1.86 8.60
CA LEU A 154 -22.94 -1.57 9.06
C LEU A 154 -22.94 -1.35 10.59
N GLU A 155 -21.81 -1.66 11.23
CA GLU A 155 -21.60 -1.43 12.67
C GLU A 155 -21.80 0.04 13.03
N THR A 156 -21.33 0.94 12.18
CA THR A 156 -21.56 2.38 12.30
C THR A 156 -21.47 3.07 10.96
N THR A 157 -22.22 4.15 10.79
CA THR A 157 -22.12 5.12 9.70
C THR A 157 -22.06 6.55 10.23
N ASP A 158 -21.86 6.71 11.54
CA ASP A 158 -21.76 8.03 12.16
C ASP A 158 -20.51 8.77 11.66
N PRO A 159 -20.57 10.11 11.59
CA PRO A 159 -19.37 10.91 11.31
C PRO A 159 -18.24 10.62 12.30
N VAL A 160 -17.01 10.56 11.81
CA VAL A 160 -15.84 10.18 12.60
C VAL A 160 -15.04 11.42 12.96
N ALA A 161 -14.98 11.76 14.25
CA ALA A 161 -14.01 12.73 14.76
C ALA A 161 -12.60 12.11 14.74
N PHE A 162 -11.62 12.83 14.21
CA PHE A 162 -10.25 12.33 14.20
C PHE A 162 -9.62 12.49 15.57
N PHE A 163 -9.16 11.40 16.14
CA PHE A 163 -8.53 11.44 17.48
C PHE A 163 -7.15 12.11 17.48
N ALA A 164 -6.43 12.11 16.35
CA ALA A 164 -5.11 12.72 16.22
C ALA A 164 -5.12 14.13 15.63
N VAL A 165 -6.23 14.59 15.05
CA VAL A 165 -6.34 15.92 14.41
C VAL A 165 -7.47 16.68 15.07
N GLU A 166 -7.13 17.55 16.04
CA GLU A 166 -8.11 18.29 16.83
C GLU A 166 -9.10 19.08 15.97
N GLY A 167 -10.38 18.93 16.25
CA GLY A 167 -11.45 19.64 15.57
C GLY A 167 -11.80 19.14 14.16
N ALA A 168 -11.08 18.15 13.63
CA ALA A 168 -11.40 17.57 12.33
C ALA A 168 -12.42 16.42 12.47
N THR A 169 -13.40 16.42 11.55
CA THR A 169 -14.43 15.38 11.46
C THR A 169 -14.60 14.98 10.00
N TYR A 170 -14.71 13.69 9.77
CA TYR A 170 -15.01 13.11 8.47
C TYR A 170 -16.47 12.69 8.41
N ASP A 171 -17.17 13.09 7.35
CA ASP A 171 -18.55 12.68 7.08
C ASP A 171 -18.72 12.35 5.60
N GLY A 172 -18.54 11.09 5.26
CA GLY A 172 -18.56 10.56 3.88
C GLY A 172 -19.50 9.38 3.72
N GLY A 173 -20.66 9.40 4.38
CA GLY A 173 -21.68 8.38 4.27
C GLY A 173 -21.23 7.00 4.74
N LEU A 174 -21.44 5.95 3.93
CA LEU A 174 -21.01 4.59 4.29
C LEU A 174 -19.48 4.48 4.46
N GLY A 175 -18.70 5.40 3.87
CA GLY A 175 -17.27 5.50 4.05
C GLY A 175 -16.83 5.76 5.48
N ASN A 176 -17.72 6.29 6.34
CA ASN A 176 -17.43 6.56 7.75
C ASN A 176 -16.97 5.31 8.51
N LEU A 177 -17.51 4.14 8.18
CA LEU A 177 -17.03 2.88 8.75
C LEU A 177 -15.53 2.68 8.50
N CYS A 178 -15.07 2.90 7.28
CA CYS A 178 -13.66 2.73 6.89
C CYS A 178 -12.75 3.69 7.66
N VAL A 179 -13.20 4.92 7.85
CA VAL A 179 -12.45 6.00 8.49
C VAL A 179 -12.20 5.75 9.97
N ASN A 180 -12.99 4.90 10.61
CA ASN A 180 -12.73 4.49 11.98
C ASN A 180 -11.34 3.85 12.18
N CYS A 181 -10.74 3.29 11.10
CA CYS A 181 -9.37 2.76 11.09
C CYS A 181 -8.47 3.55 10.13
N HIS A 182 -9.00 3.97 8.96
CA HIS A 182 -8.25 4.65 7.91
C HIS A 182 -8.17 6.17 8.18
N GLN A 183 -7.57 6.54 9.32
CA GLN A 183 -7.34 7.90 9.77
C GLN A 183 -5.92 8.05 10.36
N PRO A 184 -5.35 9.27 10.41
CA PRO A 184 -4.01 9.46 10.95
C PRO A 184 -3.98 9.17 12.47
N ARG A 185 -2.92 8.51 12.91
CA ARG A 185 -2.62 8.29 14.35
C ARG A 185 -1.79 9.42 14.95
N ARG A 186 -1.10 10.15 14.13
CA ARG A 186 -0.16 11.21 14.53
C ARG A 186 -0.25 12.35 13.54
N VAL A 187 0.03 13.53 14.04
CA VAL A 187 0.28 14.73 13.25
C VAL A 187 1.78 15.04 13.25
N PHE A 188 2.21 15.91 12.35
CA PHE A 188 3.58 16.41 12.36
C PHE A 188 3.86 17.12 13.68
N PRO A 189 4.92 16.77 14.43
CA PRO A 189 5.21 17.34 15.73
C PRO A 189 5.76 18.76 15.60
N GLU A 190 5.68 19.53 16.71
CA GLU A 190 6.34 20.82 16.80
C GLU A 190 7.86 20.67 16.94
N ALA A 191 8.61 21.52 16.24
CA ALA A 191 10.06 21.53 16.36
C ALA A 191 10.53 22.16 17.69
N VAL A 192 11.56 21.58 18.28
CA VAL A 192 12.24 22.13 19.45
C VAL A 192 13.64 22.56 19.02
N ASP A 193 13.95 23.85 19.17
CA ASP A 193 15.20 24.44 18.72
C ASP A 193 15.53 24.16 17.23
N GLY A 194 14.50 24.08 16.38
CA GLY A 194 14.63 23.82 14.95
C GLY A 194 14.86 22.33 14.60
N MET A 195 14.68 21.44 15.56
CA MET A 195 14.86 19.99 15.40
C MET A 195 13.56 19.24 15.70
N ILE A 196 13.31 18.19 14.93
CA ILE A 196 12.30 17.17 15.21
C ILE A 196 13.05 15.95 15.79
N THR A 197 12.60 15.46 16.93
CA THR A 197 13.14 14.30 17.63
C THR A 197 12.14 13.13 17.64
N ASP A 198 12.55 12.00 18.23
CA ASP A 198 11.71 10.80 18.34
C ASP A 198 11.24 10.25 16.97
N ILE A 199 12.05 10.45 15.94
CA ILE A 199 11.86 9.80 14.64
C ILE A 199 12.20 8.32 14.82
N THR A 200 11.24 7.46 14.54
CA THR A 200 11.38 6.00 14.66
C THR A 200 11.10 5.34 13.30
N GLU A 201 11.33 4.05 13.20
CA GLU A 201 10.96 3.27 12.01
C GLU A 201 9.45 3.30 11.68
N HIS A 202 8.61 3.70 12.64
CA HIS A 202 7.17 3.88 12.48
C HIS A 202 6.75 5.35 12.51
N TRP A 203 7.66 6.26 12.17
CA TRP A 203 7.37 7.69 12.14
C TRP A 203 6.54 8.05 10.91
N GLY A 204 5.64 9.02 11.04
CA GLY A 204 4.69 9.42 10.00
C GLY A 204 3.25 9.38 10.51
N THR A 205 2.28 9.49 9.60
CA THR A 205 0.85 9.48 9.92
C THR A 205 0.34 8.10 10.36
N HIS A 206 1.11 7.06 10.15
CA HIS A 206 0.78 5.64 10.31
C HIS A 206 -0.18 5.10 9.22
N HIS A 207 0.02 3.87 8.82
CA HIS A 207 -0.64 3.20 7.69
C HIS A 207 -2.17 3.42 7.67
N GLY A 208 -2.64 4.23 6.75
CA GLY A 208 -4.05 4.39 6.51
C GLY A 208 -4.63 5.80 6.66
N PRO A 209 -3.90 6.91 6.45
CA PRO A 209 -4.44 8.27 6.61
C PRO A 209 -5.24 8.74 5.38
N GLN A 210 -5.86 7.85 4.61
CA GLN A 210 -6.55 8.18 3.37
C GLN A 210 -7.69 9.18 3.59
N SER A 211 -8.37 9.11 4.72
CA SER A 211 -9.44 10.04 5.05
C SER A 211 -8.92 11.48 5.27
N SER A 212 -7.79 11.64 5.94
CA SER A 212 -7.18 12.97 6.09
C SER A 212 -6.63 13.50 4.76
N MET A 213 -6.11 12.64 3.88
CA MET A 213 -5.72 13.02 2.52
C MET A 213 -6.93 13.55 1.74
N LEU A 214 -8.08 12.85 1.79
CA LEU A 214 -9.32 13.31 1.14
C LEU A 214 -9.78 14.68 1.65
N LEU A 215 -9.64 14.92 2.96
CA LEU A 215 -9.97 16.23 3.57
C LEU A 215 -8.92 17.32 3.33
N GLY A 216 -7.72 16.96 2.87
CA GLY A 216 -6.62 17.91 2.67
C GLY A 216 -5.96 18.37 3.97
N ILE A 217 -5.85 17.48 4.96
CA ILE A 217 -5.28 17.76 6.29
C ILE A 217 -4.25 16.71 6.71
N GLY A 218 -3.49 17.02 7.78
CA GLY A 218 -2.56 16.07 8.38
C GLY A 218 -1.17 16.01 7.74
N GLY A 219 -0.88 16.86 6.77
CA GLY A 219 0.47 17.05 6.21
C GLY A 219 1.31 18.05 6.97
N ALA A 220 2.57 18.21 6.58
CA ALA A 220 3.49 19.17 7.17
C ALA A 220 3.75 20.36 6.21
N GLY A 221 3.68 21.59 6.74
CA GLY A 221 4.02 22.79 5.97
C GLY A 221 3.05 23.17 4.84
N ALA A 222 1.93 22.48 4.70
CA ALA A 222 0.88 22.81 3.74
C ALA A 222 -0.50 22.57 4.34
N GLU A 223 -1.42 23.46 4.00
CA GLU A 223 -2.85 23.32 4.29
C GLU A 223 -3.60 23.06 2.97
N GLY A 224 -4.53 22.11 2.99
CA GLY A 224 -5.37 21.76 1.86
C GLY A 224 -6.84 22.12 2.08
N GLN A 225 -7.65 21.66 1.16
CA GLN A 225 -9.11 21.68 1.23
C GLN A 225 -9.63 20.30 0.87
N PRO A 226 -10.84 19.93 1.29
CA PRO A 226 -11.46 18.69 0.87
C PRO A 226 -11.43 18.54 -0.66
N GLY A 227 -10.92 17.40 -1.10
CA GLY A 227 -10.79 17.07 -2.52
C GLY A 227 -12.14 16.87 -3.20
N ILE A 228 -12.16 16.97 -4.53
CA ILE A 228 -13.38 16.75 -5.31
C ILE A 228 -13.93 15.32 -5.11
N HIS A 229 -13.07 14.33 -4.93
CA HIS A 229 -13.48 12.96 -4.69
C HIS A 229 -14.19 12.78 -3.34
N TYR A 230 -13.84 13.60 -2.33
CA TYR A 230 -14.57 13.63 -1.06
C TYR A 230 -16.00 14.17 -1.23
N SER A 231 -16.16 15.24 -2.01
CA SER A 231 -17.45 15.95 -2.11
C SER A 231 -18.37 15.42 -3.23
N ALA A 232 -17.83 14.78 -4.26
CA ALA A 232 -18.57 14.35 -5.44
C ALA A 232 -18.83 12.84 -5.52
N VAL A 233 -18.08 12.01 -4.78
CA VAL A 233 -18.26 10.56 -4.76
C VAL A 233 -19.22 10.19 -3.63
N GLU A 234 -20.37 9.63 -3.98
CA GLU A 234 -21.33 9.11 -3.00
C GLU A 234 -20.69 7.99 -2.18
N ASP A 235 -20.90 8.00 -0.85
CA ASP A 235 -20.30 7.04 0.07
C ASP A 235 -18.75 7.00 0.04
N THR A 236 -18.13 7.99 -0.56
CA THR A 236 -16.67 8.20 -0.61
C THR A 236 -15.84 6.92 -0.84
N CYS A 237 -15.23 6.35 0.22
CA CYS A 237 -14.39 5.13 0.14
C CYS A 237 -15.13 3.98 -0.54
N VAL A 238 -16.38 3.75 -0.17
CA VAL A 238 -17.21 2.64 -0.66
C VAL A 238 -17.50 2.82 -2.15
N GLY A 239 -17.77 4.03 -2.61
CA GLY A 239 -18.03 4.35 -4.02
C GLY A 239 -16.92 3.88 -4.94
N CYS A 240 -15.66 4.08 -4.55
CA CYS A 240 -14.48 3.69 -5.33
C CYS A 240 -13.99 2.27 -5.02
N HIS A 241 -13.84 1.91 -3.73
CA HIS A 241 -13.19 0.67 -3.31
C HIS A 241 -14.09 -0.56 -3.33
N MET A 242 -15.41 -0.39 -3.35
CA MET A 242 -16.36 -1.49 -3.47
C MET A 242 -17.16 -1.43 -4.79
N GLY A 243 -17.35 -0.24 -5.34
CA GLY A 243 -18.05 -0.03 -6.60
C GLY A 243 -19.54 -0.47 -6.58
N GLU A 244 -20.17 -0.49 -7.74
CA GLU A 244 -21.61 -0.80 -7.87
C GLU A 244 -21.96 -2.20 -7.35
N GLY A 245 -21.10 -3.20 -7.58
CA GLY A 245 -21.30 -4.58 -7.11
C GLY A 245 -21.02 -4.82 -5.63
N ARG A 246 -20.62 -3.77 -4.87
CA ARG A 246 -20.20 -3.88 -3.47
C ARG A 246 -19.22 -5.04 -3.27
N THR A 247 -18.14 -5.08 -4.10
CA THR A 247 -17.13 -6.13 -4.00
C THR A 247 -16.37 -6.05 -2.68
N HIS A 248 -16.09 -7.20 -2.07
CA HIS A 248 -15.35 -7.27 -0.80
C HIS A 248 -13.86 -7.52 -0.99
N THR A 249 -13.33 -7.32 -2.19
CA THR A 249 -11.89 -7.23 -2.41
C THR A 249 -11.30 -5.92 -1.91
N PHE A 250 -12.14 -4.88 -1.78
CA PHE A 250 -11.78 -3.50 -1.45
C PHE A 250 -10.75 -2.89 -2.40
N ALA A 251 -10.51 -3.54 -3.54
CA ALA A 251 -9.66 -3.02 -4.59
C ALA A 251 -10.51 -2.17 -5.55
N PRO A 252 -10.13 -0.90 -5.78
CA PRO A 252 -10.83 -0.07 -6.76
C PRO A 252 -10.67 -0.66 -8.16
N ASN A 253 -11.60 -0.35 -9.06
CA ASN A 253 -11.46 -0.66 -10.47
C ASN A 253 -11.77 0.57 -11.32
N VAL A 254 -11.23 0.60 -12.55
CA VAL A 254 -11.34 1.76 -13.44
C VAL A 254 -12.79 2.07 -13.81
N ALA A 255 -13.67 1.07 -13.81
CA ALA A 255 -15.09 1.30 -14.12
C ALA A 255 -15.76 2.26 -13.12
N THR A 256 -15.31 2.32 -11.87
CA THR A 256 -15.83 3.30 -10.90
C THR A 256 -15.43 4.74 -11.25
N CYS A 257 -14.29 4.93 -11.90
CA CYS A 257 -13.83 6.24 -12.36
C CYS A 257 -14.65 6.73 -13.56
N GLN A 258 -15.12 5.80 -14.42
CA GLN A 258 -15.80 6.11 -15.68
C GLN A 258 -17.16 6.79 -15.50
N ALA A 259 -17.73 6.79 -14.30
CA ALA A 259 -18.92 7.57 -13.98
C ALA A 259 -18.73 9.08 -14.19
N CYS A 260 -17.51 9.58 -13.96
CA CYS A 260 -17.15 10.99 -14.13
C CYS A 260 -16.03 11.16 -15.20
N HIS A 261 -15.11 10.22 -15.29
CA HIS A 261 -13.99 10.19 -16.25
C HIS A 261 -14.29 9.17 -17.34
N THR A 262 -15.19 9.51 -18.25
CA THR A 262 -15.81 8.59 -19.23
C THR A 262 -14.84 7.88 -20.16
N ASP A 263 -13.64 8.43 -20.34
CA ASP A 263 -12.56 7.92 -21.19
C ASP A 263 -11.41 7.28 -20.39
N ALA A 264 -11.59 7.08 -19.08
CA ALA A 264 -10.57 6.44 -18.24
C ALA A 264 -10.32 4.99 -18.68
N GLU A 265 -9.06 4.67 -19.02
CA GLU A 265 -8.59 3.32 -19.35
C GLU A 265 -7.76 2.70 -18.21
N ASN A 266 -7.27 3.53 -17.29
CA ASN A 266 -6.48 3.16 -16.13
C ASN A 266 -6.67 4.19 -15.01
N PHE A 267 -5.96 4.05 -13.88
CA PHE A 267 -6.05 4.97 -12.75
C PHE A 267 -5.24 6.25 -12.93
N ASP A 268 -4.35 6.34 -13.92
CA ASP A 268 -3.52 7.51 -14.20
C ASP A 268 -4.27 8.55 -15.04
N ILE A 269 -5.37 9.03 -14.50
CA ILE A 269 -6.25 9.99 -15.18
C ILE A 269 -5.52 11.34 -15.31
N ASN A 270 -5.40 11.81 -16.54
CA ASN A 270 -4.67 13.03 -16.90
C ASN A 270 -3.18 13.01 -16.49
N GLY A 271 -2.57 11.84 -16.30
CA GLY A 271 -1.17 11.70 -15.96
C GLY A 271 -0.82 12.05 -14.50
N VAL A 272 -1.82 12.17 -13.62
CA VAL A 272 -1.62 12.59 -12.22
C VAL A 272 -0.74 11.61 -11.46
N GLN A 273 -0.99 10.30 -11.57
CA GLN A 273 -0.17 9.32 -10.85
C GLN A 273 1.26 9.29 -11.37
N THR A 274 1.46 9.40 -12.68
CA THR A 274 2.79 9.49 -13.30
C THR A 274 3.55 10.74 -12.82
N GLU A 275 2.88 11.90 -12.76
CA GLU A 275 3.45 13.15 -12.24
C GLU A 275 3.86 13.00 -10.77
N ILE A 276 2.95 12.56 -9.92
CA ILE A 276 3.20 12.42 -8.47
C ILE A 276 4.30 11.40 -8.20
N GLN A 277 4.34 10.28 -8.91
CA GLN A 277 5.41 9.29 -8.77
C GLN A 277 6.78 9.89 -9.10
N ALA A 278 6.88 10.64 -10.20
CA ALA A 278 8.14 11.28 -10.58
C ALA A 278 8.63 12.29 -9.53
N GLU A 279 7.72 13.07 -8.92
CA GLU A 279 8.07 13.99 -7.84
C GLU A 279 8.46 13.25 -6.55
N LEU A 280 7.79 12.14 -6.22
CA LEU A 280 8.15 11.29 -5.08
C LEU A 280 9.52 10.63 -5.25
N ASP A 281 9.86 10.19 -6.46
CA ASP A 281 11.18 9.62 -6.76
C ASP A 281 12.28 10.67 -6.55
N ARG A 282 12.08 11.90 -7.07
CA ARG A 282 13.01 13.04 -6.86
C ARG A 282 13.16 13.39 -5.38
N LEU A 283 12.04 13.44 -4.64
CA LEU A 283 12.05 13.75 -3.21
C LEU A 283 12.73 12.63 -2.42
N GLY A 284 12.49 11.37 -2.76
CA GLY A 284 13.17 10.21 -2.19
C GLY A 284 14.68 10.26 -2.37
N GLU A 285 15.17 10.58 -3.58
CA GLU A 285 16.60 10.79 -3.86
C GLU A 285 17.19 11.91 -2.99
N ALA A 286 16.47 13.02 -2.83
CA ALA A 286 16.90 14.13 -1.98
C ALA A 286 16.98 13.73 -0.49
N LEU A 287 16.02 12.95 0.00
CA LEU A 287 16.00 12.45 1.37
C LEU A 287 17.10 11.40 1.65
N VAL A 288 17.44 10.58 0.65
CA VAL A 288 18.62 9.70 0.70
C VAL A 288 19.91 10.54 0.79
N ALA A 289 20.03 11.57 -0.05
CA ALA A 289 21.16 12.48 -0.01
C ALA A 289 21.29 13.26 1.31
N ALA A 290 20.14 13.58 1.95
CA ALA A 290 20.09 14.17 3.30
C ALA A 290 20.39 13.15 4.42
N GLY A 291 20.51 11.85 4.10
CA GLY A 291 20.86 10.78 5.05
C GLY A 291 19.72 10.34 5.96
N VAL A 292 18.47 10.69 5.66
CA VAL A 292 17.28 10.31 6.46
C VAL A 292 16.53 9.10 5.93
N LEU A 293 16.80 8.71 4.67
CA LEU A 293 16.37 7.44 4.07
C LEU A 293 17.61 6.70 3.52
N SER A 294 17.59 5.37 3.46
CA SER A 294 18.59 4.58 2.74
C SER A 294 18.06 4.17 1.36
N GLU A 295 18.97 3.91 0.40
CA GLU A 295 18.60 3.41 -0.94
C GLU A 295 17.79 2.10 -0.88
N ASN A 296 17.99 1.29 0.18
CA ASN A 296 17.28 0.04 0.40
C ASN A 296 15.96 0.22 1.18
N THR A 297 15.64 1.42 1.65
CA THR A 297 14.43 1.72 2.44
C THR A 297 13.49 2.69 1.74
N LEU A 298 13.44 2.68 0.43
CA LEU A 298 12.29 3.20 -0.33
C LEU A 298 10.97 2.53 0.12
N GLU A 299 11.06 1.57 1.03
CA GLU A 299 9.93 0.96 1.74
C GLU A 299 9.39 1.80 2.91
N GLY A 300 9.98 3.01 3.17
CA GLY A 300 9.36 3.99 4.06
C GLY A 300 9.84 4.01 5.50
N HIS A 301 11.03 3.50 5.80
CA HIS A 301 11.59 3.55 7.16
C HIS A 301 12.68 4.61 7.29
N PRO A 302 12.51 5.63 8.17
CA PRO A 302 13.59 6.56 8.51
C PRO A 302 14.82 5.86 9.07
N THR A 303 16.00 6.40 8.75
CA THR A 303 17.29 5.87 9.25
C THR A 303 17.89 6.70 10.39
N VAL A 304 17.18 7.73 10.82
CA VAL A 304 17.61 8.69 11.85
C VAL A 304 16.62 8.73 12.99
N THR A 305 17.05 9.24 14.15
CA THR A 305 16.19 9.46 15.33
C THR A 305 15.82 10.92 15.54
N GLU A 306 16.48 11.83 14.82
CA GLU A 306 16.24 13.26 14.84
C GLU A 306 16.65 13.88 13.50
N ALA A 307 16.06 14.98 13.11
CA ALA A 307 16.39 15.73 11.90
C ALA A 307 16.05 17.22 12.05
N PRO A 308 16.72 18.12 11.31
CA PRO A 308 16.26 19.50 11.16
C PRO A 308 14.81 19.55 10.69
N GLU A 309 14.04 20.52 11.18
CA GLU A 309 12.61 20.66 10.91
C GLU A 309 12.28 20.60 9.40
N GLY A 310 13.05 21.28 8.54
CA GLY A 310 12.84 21.25 7.09
C GLY A 310 13.03 19.86 6.50
N VAL A 311 14.06 19.13 6.92
CA VAL A 311 14.30 17.76 6.45
C VAL A 311 13.21 16.81 6.97
N ALA A 312 12.81 16.97 8.22
CA ALA A 312 11.71 16.20 8.82
C ALA A 312 10.36 16.48 8.12
N THR A 313 10.08 17.75 7.76
CA THR A 313 8.88 18.12 6.96
C THR A 313 8.87 17.40 5.63
N ALA A 314 9.98 17.39 4.91
CA ALA A 314 10.10 16.71 3.63
C ALA A 314 9.93 15.19 3.77
N LEU A 315 10.58 14.58 4.77
CA LEU A 315 10.45 13.16 5.08
C LEU A 315 9.01 12.78 5.44
N TYR A 316 8.35 13.59 6.28
CA TYR A 316 6.97 13.33 6.70
C TYR A 316 5.99 13.34 5.53
N ASN A 317 6.08 14.34 4.65
CA ASN A 317 5.21 14.45 3.47
C ASN A 317 5.48 13.32 2.47
N TRP A 318 6.76 12.94 2.28
CA TRP A 318 7.10 11.79 1.45
C TRP A 318 6.49 10.50 2.00
N LEU A 319 6.63 10.23 3.30
CA LEU A 319 6.01 9.08 3.97
C LEU A 319 4.49 9.11 3.83
N TYR A 320 3.87 10.26 4.06
CA TYR A 320 2.42 10.43 4.00
C TYR A 320 1.88 10.07 2.62
N ILE A 321 2.52 10.52 1.54
CA ILE A 321 2.05 10.28 0.17
C ILE A 321 2.46 8.89 -0.32
N HIS A 322 3.76 8.54 -0.21
CA HIS A 322 4.34 7.35 -0.81
C HIS A 322 4.00 6.08 -0.04
N HIS A 323 4.17 6.10 1.28
CA HIS A 323 4.11 4.91 2.12
C HIS A 323 2.74 4.70 2.76
N GLU A 324 2.06 5.77 3.12
CA GLU A 324 0.86 5.73 3.94
C GLU A 324 -0.43 5.87 3.12
N ASP A 325 -0.60 6.94 2.34
CA ASP A 325 -1.79 7.15 1.49
C ASP A 325 -1.80 6.22 0.27
N ARG A 326 -0.69 6.12 -0.43
CA ARG A 326 -0.42 5.20 -1.55
C ARG A 326 -1.32 5.37 -2.78
N SER A 327 -2.15 6.41 -2.82
CA SER A 327 -3.04 6.68 -3.96
C SER A 327 -2.34 7.36 -5.13
N LEU A 328 -1.09 7.82 -4.94
CA LEU A 328 -0.37 8.66 -5.90
C LEU A 328 -1.20 9.88 -6.33
N GLY A 329 -1.83 10.52 -5.35
CA GLY A 329 -2.60 11.75 -5.54
C GLY A 329 -4.06 11.55 -5.92
N VAL A 330 -4.55 10.32 -6.16
CA VAL A 330 -5.95 10.10 -6.54
C VAL A 330 -6.93 10.61 -5.47
N HIS A 331 -6.62 10.45 -4.19
CA HIS A 331 -7.52 10.90 -3.13
C HIS A 331 -7.70 12.42 -3.14
N ASN A 332 -6.63 13.20 -3.31
CA ASN A 332 -6.70 14.66 -3.35
C ASN A 332 -5.51 15.24 -4.14
N PRO A 333 -5.59 15.33 -5.47
CA PRO A 333 -4.46 15.79 -6.30
C PRO A 333 -3.92 17.17 -5.92
N PRO A 334 -4.75 18.20 -5.66
CA PRO A 334 -4.24 19.50 -5.24
C PRO A 334 -3.46 19.47 -3.93
N PHE A 335 -3.95 18.75 -2.93
CA PHE A 335 -3.28 18.68 -1.64
C PHE A 335 -1.98 17.88 -1.73
N THR A 336 -1.96 16.77 -2.48
CA THR A 336 -0.74 15.98 -2.72
C THR A 336 0.36 16.85 -3.35
N ARG A 337 0.02 17.70 -4.35
CA ARG A 337 0.98 18.65 -4.94
C ARG A 337 1.47 19.68 -3.93
N ALA A 338 0.58 20.24 -3.13
CA ALA A 338 0.95 21.20 -2.10
C ALA A 338 1.92 20.60 -1.05
N LEU A 339 1.72 19.35 -0.68
CA LEU A 339 2.63 18.63 0.22
C LEU A 339 4.02 18.40 -0.41
N LEU A 340 4.09 18.08 -1.69
CA LEU A 340 5.35 17.93 -2.42
C LEU A 340 6.08 19.28 -2.57
N GLU A 341 5.36 20.34 -2.93
CA GLU A 341 5.91 21.70 -2.99
C GLU A 341 6.46 22.15 -1.63
N ALA A 342 5.71 21.92 -0.54
CA ALA A 342 6.16 22.23 0.81
C ALA A 342 7.41 21.42 1.21
N ALA A 343 7.47 20.14 0.82
CA ALA A 343 8.60 19.27 1.09
C ALA A 343 9.88 19.78 0.41
N PHE A 344 9.83 20.12 -0.88
CA PHE A 344 10.97 20.67 -1.60
C PHE A 344 11.40 22.03 -1.07
N ALA A 345 10.45 22.92 -0.79
CA ALA A 345 10.74 24.23 -0.21
C ALA A 345 11.40 24.13 1.18
N ALA A 346 11.03 23.13 1.96
CA ALA A 346 11.61 22.90 3.29
C ALA A 346 13.05 22.35 3.23
N LEU A 347 13.41 21.61 2.17
CA LEU A 347 14.79 21.15 1.95
C LEU A 347 15.75 22.26 1.51
N GLU A 348 15.26 23.38 1.02
CA GLU A 348 16.06 24.52 0.56
C GLU A 348 16.44 25.50 1.69
N GLN A 349 15.87 25.33 2.88
CA GLN A 349 16.12 26.17 4.06
C GLN A 349 17.24 25.66 4.93
#